data_31d7fdaf1307c30dd56bf0f6b2b47b78
#
_entry.id   31d7fdaf1307c30dd56bf0f6b2b47b78
#
_cell.length_a   1.000
_cell.length_b   1.000
_cell.length_c   1.000
_cell.angle_alpha   90.00
_cell.angle_beta   90.00
_cell.angle_gamma   90.00
#
_symmetry.space_group_name_H-M   'P 1'
#
loop_
_entity.id
_entity.type
_entity.pdbx_description
1 polymer ?
#
loop_
_entity_poly.entity_id
_entity_poly.type
_entity_poly.pdbx_seq_one_letter_code
_entity_poly.pdbx_strand_id
1 'polypeptide(L)'
;MVRISDIQNNIVLWDTVPYCEIAESDIGTYLLQTNDILFARTGGTVGKSYLVQEVPEEAIYAVYLIRTRYSQWLCPQYLKFFMESELYWSQLRNGTIATAQPNCNGKTLGKMLLPIPPLSEQYRIVEKVNALFDYCNSI
;
A
#
# COMPACT_ATOMS: atom_id res chain seq x y z
N MET A 1 9.32 -12.60 -6.96
CA MET A 1 8.64 -11.33 -7.30
C MET A 1 7.23 -11.35 -6.74
N VAL A 2 6.89 -10.40 -5.87
CA VAL A 2 5.58 -10.29 -5.22
C VAL A 2 4.53 -9.82 -6.23
N ARG A 3 3.43 -10.57 -6.36
CA ARG A 3 2.28 -10.28 -7.23
C ARG A 3 1.06 -9.89 -6.38
N ILE A 4 0.06 -9.29 -6.99
CA ILE A 4 -1.22 -8.98 -6.32
C ILE A 4 -1.85 -10.25 -5.71
N SER A 5 -1.75 -11.39 -6.39
CA SER A 5 -2.29 -12.68 -5.92
C SER A 5 -1.59 -13.22 -4.66
N ASP A 6 -0.36 -12.80 -4.41
CA ASP A 6 0.39 -13.22 -3.23
C ASP A 6 0.02 -12.42 -1.98
N ILE A 7 -0.79 -11.37 -2.14
CA ILE A 7 -1.24 -10.50 -1.05
C ILE A 7 -2.68 -10.85 -0.67
N GLN A 8 -2.88 -11.37 0.53
CA GLN A 8 -4.19 -11.72 1.07
C GLN A 8 -4.33 -11.18 2.49
N ASN A 9 -5.47 -10.57 2.80
CA ASN A 9 -5.75 -10.01 4.13
C ASN A 9 -4.65 -9.06 4.66
N ASN A 10 -4.09 -8.21 3.79
CA ASN A 10 -2.97 -7.31 4.10
C ASN A 10 -1.66 -8.02 4.49
N ILE A 11 -1.48 -9.27 4.11
CA ILE A 11 -0.27 -10.07 4.38
C ILE A 11 0.25 -10.63 3.06
N VAL A 12 1.57 -10.65 2.87
CA VAL A 12 2.20 -11.39 1.77
C VAL A 12 2.36 -12.85 2.18
N LEU A 13 1.83 -13.74 1.36
CA LEU A 13 2.03 -15.18 1.49
C LEU A 13 3.37 -15.55 0.85
N TRP A 14 4.45 -15.41 1.59
CA TRP A 14 5.82 -15.57 1.08
C TRP A 14 6.06 -16.93 0.42
N ASP A 15 5.42 -17.99 0.90
CA ASP A 15 5.51 -19.34 0.32
C ASP A 15 4.94 -19.44 -1.11
N THR A 16 4.12 -18.48 -1.51
CA THR A 16 3.52 -18.42 -2.86
C THR A 16 4.28 -17.51 -3.82
N VAL A 17 5.22 -16.73 -3.32
CA VAL A 17 5.98 -15.76 -4.11
C VAL A 17 6.99 -16.49 -5.00
N PRO A 18 6.87 -16.42 -6.33
CA PRO A 18 7.79 -17.10 -7.21
C PRO A 18 9.13 -16.39 -7.30
N TYR A 19 10.18 -17.17 -7.52
CA TYR A 19 11.46 -16.65 -7.95
C TYR A 19 11.33 -16.04 -9.35
N CYS A 20 12.16 -15.07 -9.65
CA CYS A 20 12.22 -14.45 -10.98
C CYS A 20 13.65 -14.01 -11.28
N GLU A 21 13.94 -13.92 -12.56
CA GLU A 21 15.15 -13.27 -13.04
C GLU A 21 14.87 -11.77 -13.25
N ILE A 22 15.82 -10.93 -12.88
CA ILE A 22 15.77 -9.49 -13.07
C ILE A 22 17.17 -8.99 -13.42
N ALA A 23 17.29 -7.99 -14.28
CA ALA A 23 18.55 -7.34 -14.57
C ALA A 23 19.08 -6.62 -13.31
N GLU A 24 20.37 -6.73 -13.05
CA GLU A 24 21.02 -6.08 -11.88
C GLU A 24 20.75 -4.58 -11.81
N SER A 25 20.67 -3.91 -12.98
CA SER A 25 20.34 -2.47 -13.08
C SER A 25 18.97 -2.12 -12.52
N ASP A 26 18.03 -3.05 -12.51
CA ASP A 26 16.64 -2.83 -12.15
C ASP A 26 16.32 -3.24 -10.71
N ILE A 27 17.18 -4.06 -10.08
CA ILE A 27 16.98 -4.53 -8.71
C ILE A 27 16.71 -3.37 -7.76
N GLY A 28 17.55 -2.35 -7.77
CA GLY A 28 17.44 -1.20 -6.87
C GLY A 28 16.12 -0.42 -7.02
N THR A 29 15.50 -0.48 -8.20
CA THR A 29 14.20 0.18 -8.46
C THR A 29 13.04 -0.57 -7.84
N TYR A 30 13.07 -1.89 -7.87
CA TYR A 30 11.94 -2.75 -7.49
C TYR A 30 12.13 -3.48 -6.16
N LEU A 31 13.32 -3.38 -5.54
CA LEU A 31 13.60 -4.03 -4.27
C LEU A 31 12.67 -3.52 -3.17
N LEU A 32 11.99 -4.45 -2.50
CA LEU A 32 11.10 -4.15 -1.38
C LEU A 32 11.88 -3.86 -0.10
N GLN A 33 11.37 -2.91 0.64
CA GLN A 33 11.86 -2.54 1.96
C GLN A 33 10.72 -2.46 2.96
N THR A 34 11.04 -2.67 4.23
CA THR A 34 10.09 -2.43 5.33
C THR A 34 9.56 -1.00 5.26
N ASN A 35 8.26 -0.85 5.51
CA ASN A 35 7.50 0.40 5.39
C ASN A 35 7.23 0.88 3.95
N ASP A 36 7.60 0.14 2.93
CA ASP A 36 7.06 0.39 1.60
C ASP A 36 5.53 0.19 1.62
N ILE A 37 4.82 1.05 0.90
CA ILE A 37 3.39 0.86 0.65
C ILE A 37 3.20 0.55 -0.82
N LEU A 38 2.70 -0.64 -1.11
CA LEU A 38 2.35 -1.09 -2.44
C LEU A 38 0.88 -0.83 -2.73
N PHE A 39 0.58 -0.45 -3.94
CA PHE A 39 -0.74 -0.07 -4.40
C PHE A 39 -1.08 -0.84 -5.69
N ALA A 40 -2.24 -1.48 -5.71
CA ALA A 40 -2.73 -2.18 -6.91
C ALA A 40 -3.29 -1.19 -7.94
N ARG A 41 -2.67 -1.12 -9.11
CA ARG A 41 -3.00 -0.14 -10.14
C ARG A 41 -4.06 -0.58 -11.14
N THR A 42 -4.31 -1.88 -11.26
CA THR A 42 -5.16 -2.45 -12.32
C THR A 42 -6.07 -3.56 -11.80
N GLY A 43 -7.12 -3.87 -12.57
CA GLY A 43 -8.01 -5.00 -12.32
C GLY A 43 -9.03 -4.76 -11.21
N GLY A 44 -9.66 -5.83 -10.75
CA GLY A 44 -10.69 -5.78 -9.71
C GLY A 44 -10.18 -5.38 -8.31
N THR A 45 -8.86 -5.30 -8.14
CA THR A 45 -8.21 -4.91 -6.87
C THR A 45 -7.67 -3.49 -6.87
N VAL A 46 -7.92 -2.71 -7.95
CA VAL A 46 -7.48 -1.31 -8.03
C VAL A 46 -7.82 -0.55 -6.76
N GLY A 47 -6.83 0.13 -6.22
CA GLY A 47 -6.98 0.92 -5.00
C GLY A 47 -6.60 0.19 -3.72
N LYS A 48 -6.52 -1.14 -3.72
CA LYS A 48 -6.04 -1.88 -2.55
C LYS A 48 -4.57 -1.59 -2.32
N SER A 49 -4.24 -1.34 -1.07
CA SER A 49 -2.88 -1.06 -0.62
C SER A 49 -2.38 -2.12 0.34
N TYR A 50 -1.08 -2.27 0.40
CA TYR A 50 -0.40 -3.16 1.32
C TYR A 50 0.82 -2.46 1.92
N LEU A 51 0.93 -2.48 3.24
CA LEU A 51 2.11 -2.01 3.97
C LEU A 51 3.07 -3.17 4.17
N VAL A 52 4.27 -3.05 3.63
CA VAL A 52 5.34 -4.05 3.77
C VAL A 52 5.90 -3.97 5.19
N GLN A 53 5.67 -5.01 5.99
CA GLN A 53 6.17 -5.10 7.37
C GLN A 53 7.47 -5.87 7.44
N GLU A 54 7.50 -7.07 6.87
CA GLU A 54 8.66 -7.93 6.85
C GLU A 54 9.00 -8.39 5.43
N VAL A 55 10.27 -8.42 5.13
CA VAL A 55 10.82 -8.97 3.89
C VAL A 55 11.84 -10.03 4.29
N PRO A 56 11.47 -11.33 4.33
CA PRO A 56 12.32 -12.40 4.86
C PRO A 56 13.56 -12.66 4.00
N GLU A 57 13.49 -12.36 2.71
CA GLU A 57 14.59 -12.45 1.76
C GLU A 57 14.46 -11.35 0.71
N GLU A 58 15.50 -11.06 -0.06
CA GLU A 58 15.45 -10.06 -1.12
C GLU A 58 14.29 -10.35 -2.08
N ALA A 59 13.38 -9.42 -2.19
CA ALA A 59 12.18 -9.53 -3.03
C ALA A 59 11.91 -8.24 -3.79
N ILE A 60 11.35 -8.39 -4.97
CA ILE A 60 10.88 -7.29 -5.80
C ILE A 60 9.36 -7.40 -5.99
N TYR A 61 8.72 -6.30 -6.41
CA TYR A 61 7.30 -6.28 -6.71
C TYR A 61 7.01 -6.23 -8.20
N ALA A 62 5.86 -6.78 -8.59
CA ALA A 62 5.42 -6.85 -9.99
C ALA A 62 4.95 -5.50 -10.51
N VAL A 63 5.00 -5.31 -11.82
CA VAL A 63 4.65 -4.07 -12.53
C VAL A 63 3.19 -3.61 -12.35
N TYR A 64 2.31 -4.49 -11.90
CA TYR A 64 0.91 -4.16 -11.58
C TYR A 64 0.74 -3.55 -10.19
N LEU A 65 1.82 -3.49 -9.42
CA LEU A 65 1.90 -2.78 -8.15
C LEU A 65 2.70 -1.49 -8.35
N ILE A 66 2.31 -0.45 -7.63
CA ILE A 66 3.06 0.80 -7.55
C ILE A 66 3.55 0.95 -6.12
N ARG A 67 4.84 1.22 -5.95
CA ARG A 67 5.38 1.62 -4.67
C ARG A 67 5.08 3.10 -4.43
N THR A 68 4.34 3.39 -3.36
CA THR A 68 4.07 4.74 -2.92
C THR A 68 5.29 5.31 -2.21
N ARG A 69 5.84 6.39 -2.74
CA ARG A 69 6.85 7.19 -2.05
C ARG A 69 6.18 8.31 -1.29
N TYR A 70 6.46 8.43 -0.01
CA TYR A 70 5.85 9.41 0.87
C TYR A 70 6.90 10.15 1.72
N SER A 71 6.50 11.31 2.24
CA SER A 71 7.36 12.16 3.05
C SER A 71 7.71 11.52 4.39
N GLN A 72 8.89 11.85 4.92
CA GLN A 72 9.28 11.52 6.30
C GLN A 72 8.33 12.06 7.38
N TRP A 73 7.48 13.03 7.04
CA TRP A 73 6.45 13.58 7.92
C TRP A 73 5.18 12.76 7.98
N LEU A 74 5.12 11.65 7.25
CA LEU A 74 4.03 10.69 7.28
C LEU A 74 4.48 9.40 7.98
N CYS A 75 3.74 9.02 9.02
CA CYS A 75 3.84 7.69 9.59
C CYS A 75 3.30 6.66 8.59
N PRO A 76 4.04 5.60 8.25
CA PRO A 76 3.60 4.59 7.26
C PRO A 76 2.25 3.99 7.59
N GLN A 77 2.00 3.64 8.83
CA GLN A 77 0.76 3.02 9.26
C GLN A 77 -0.42 4.01 9.26
N TYR A 78 -0.17 5.29 9.54
CA TYR A 78 -1.18 6.34 9.39
C TYR A 78 -1.60 6.50 7.93
N LEU A 79 -0.64 6.55 7.01
CA LEU A 79 -0.91 6.59 5.57
C LEU A 79 -1.68 5.34 5.11
N LYS A 80 -1.32 4.18 5.61
CA LYS A 80 -2.04 2.93 5.32
C LYS A 80 -3.49 3.00 5.79
N PHE A 81 -3.77 3.52 6.98
CA PHE A 81 -5.15 3.71 7.45
C PHE A 81 -5.92 4.70 6.59
N PHE A 82 -5.29 5.79 6.15
CA PHE A 82 -5.91 6.69 5.18
C PHE A 82 -6.30 5.94 3.91
N MET A 83 -5.43 5.09 3.37
CA MET A 83 -5.68 4.32 2.16
C MET A 83 -6.76 3.22 2.33
N GLU A 84 -7.24 3.00 3.52
CA GLU A 84 -8.40 2.14 3.84
C GLU A 84 -9.67 2.96 4.13
N SER A 85 -9.56 4.28 4.26
CA SER A 85 -10.66 5.16 4.63
C SER A 85 -11.62 5.46 3.48
N GLU A 86 -12.87 5.83 3.82
CA GLU A 86 -13.85 6.28 2.82
C GLU A 86 -13.38 7.55 2.09
N LEU A 87 -12.64 8.43 2.76
CA LEU A 87 -12.07 9.61 2.13
C LEU A 87 -11.12 9.26 0.98
N TYR A 88 -10.29 8.25 1.16
CA TYR A 88 -9.42 7.74 0.10
C TYR A 88 -10.23 7.11 -1.04
N TRP A 89 -11.14 6.20 -0.71
CA TRP A 89 -11.93 5.47 -1.71
C TRP A 89 -12.86 6.36 -2.51
N SER A 90 -13.45 7.40 -1.91
CA SER A 90 -14.28 8.37 -2.62
C SER A 90 -13.46 9.18 -3.63
N GLN A 91 -12.26 9.61 -3.27
CA GLN A 91 -11.36 10.31 -4.17
C GLN A 91 -10.89 9.39 -5.31
N LEU A 92 -10.60 8.14 -5.02
CA LEU A 92 -10.21 7.16 -6.02
C LEU A 92 -11.34 6.92 -7.04
N ARG A 93 -12.56 6.68 -6.57
CA ARG A 93 -13.73 6.51 -7.44
C ARG A 93 -13.95 7.71 -8.36
N ASN A 94 -13.84 8.91 -7.83
CA ASN A 94 -14.00 10.15 -8.61
C ASN A 94 -12.91 10.33 -9.67
N GLY A 95 -11.69 9.84 -9.42
CA GLY A 95 -10.57 9.90 -10.35
C GLY A 95 -10.56 8.80 -11.43
N THR A 96 -11.31 7.70 -11.22
CA THR A 96 -11.26 6.52 -12.10
C THR A 96 -12.53 6.27 -12.93
N ILE A 97 -13.61 6.98 -12.65
CA ILE A 97 -14.95 6.77 -13.27
C ILE A 97 -14.97 6.97 -14.79
N ALA A 98 -13.97 7.61 -15.37
CA ALA A 98 -13.95 7.93 -16.80
C ALA A 98 -13.44 6.82 -17.71
N THR A 99 -13.01 5.67 -17.20
CA THR A 99 -12.40 4.60 -18.00
C THR A 99 -13.12 3.27 -17.89
N ALA A 100 -13.33 2.60 -19.00
CA ALA A 100 -13.94 1.27 -19.08
C ALA A 100 -13.11 0.17 -18.35
N GLN A 101 -11.84 0.43 -18.07
CA GLN A 101 -10.98 -0.38 -17.23
C GLN A 101 -10.44 0.47 -16.09
N PRO A 102 -10.77 0.13 -14.81
CA PRO A 102 -10.21 0.82 -13.68
C PRO A 102 -8.68 0.75 -13.70
N ASN A 103 -8.04 1.89 -13.85
CA ASN A 103 -6.60 2.02 -13.81
C ASN A 103 -6.24 3.28 -13.00
N CYS A 104 -5.45 3.11 -11.97
CA CYS A 104 -4.91 4.21 -11.19
C CYS A 104 -3.39 4.27 -11.36
N ASN A 105 -2.87 5.45 -11.48
CA ASN A 105 -1.43 5.70 -11.60
C ASN A 105 -0.93 6.62 -10.47
N GLY A 106 0.39 6.77 -10.39
CA GLY A 106 1.01 7.61 -9.38
C GLY A 106 0.57 9.08 -9.44
N LYS A 107 0.18 9.59 -10.61
CA LYS A 107 -0.34 10.97 -10.75
C LYS A 107 -1.71 11.13 -10.10
N THR A 108 -2.58 10.14 -10.21
CA THR A 108 -3.89 10.13 -9.54
C THR A 108 -3.72 10.07 -8.04
N LEU A 109 -2.86 9.19 -7.54
CA LEU A 109 -2.52 9.11 -6.12
C LEU A 109 -1.93 10.41 -5.59
N GLY A 110 -1.01 11.02 -6.32
CA GLY A 110 -0.34 12.25 -5.91
C GLY A 110 -1.24 13.48 -5.81
N LYS A 111 -2.45 13.42 -6.36
CA LYS A 111 -3.46 14.49 -6.28
C LYS A 111 -4.45 14.31 -5.12
N MET A 112 -4.40 13.17 -4.43
CA MET A 112 -5.31 12.90 -3.32
C MET A 112 -5.02 13.83 -2.14
N LEU A 113 -6.10 14.29 -1.52
CA LEU A 113 -6.04 15.08 -0.30
C LEU A 113 -6.11 14.16 0.91
N LEU A 114 -5.16 14.32 1.82
CA LEU A 114 -5.20 13.62 3.09
C LEU A 114 -4.91 14.61 4.23
N PRO A 115 -5.55 14.46 5.39
CA PRO A 115 -5.21 15.26 6.55
C PRO A 115 -3.83 14.84 7.09
N ILE A 116 -2.98 15.83 7.35
CA ILE A 116 -1.62 15.58 7.87
C ILE A 116 -1.47 16.31 9.21
N PRO A 117 -1.87 15.71 10.34
CA PRO A 117 -1.57 16.26 11.65
C PRO A 117 -0.07 16.14 11.96
N PRO A 118 0.43 16.79 13.01
CA PRO A 118 1.80 16.60 13.47
C PRO A 118 2.13 15.11 13.66
N LEU A 119 3.37 14.72 13.42
CA LEU A 119 3.78 13.32 13.45
C LEU A 119 3.45 12.62 14.77
N SER A 120 3.60 13.32 15.89
CA SER A 120 3.21 12.80 17.21
C SER A 120 1.72 12.46 17.33
N GLU A 121 0.87 13.22 16.67
CA GLU A 121 -0.57 12.94 16.62
C GLU A 121 -0.88 11.76 15.70
N GLN A 122 -0.18 11.62 14.58
CA GLN A 122 -0.30 10.46 13.71
C GLN A 122 -0.01 9.17 14.49
N TYR A 123 1.04 9.13 15.30
CA TYR A 123 1.35 7.98 16.15
C TYR A 123 0.26 7.68 17.18
N ARG A 124 -0.30 8.71 17.82
CA ARG A 124 -1.42 8.53 18.75
C ARG A 124 -2.67 7.96 18.07
N ILE A 125 -2.96 8.44 16.87
CA ILE A 125 -4.08 7.92 16.07
C ILE A 125 -3.85 6.45 15.73
N VAL A 126 -2.65 6.08 15.25
CA VAL A 126 -2.28 4.70 14.95
C VAL A 126 -2.43 3.79 16.17
N GLU A 127 -1.90 4.21 17.31
CA GLU A 127 -2.02 3.47 18.57
C GLU A 127 -3.49 3.26 18.97
N LYS A 128 -4.31 4.30 18.87
CA LYS A 128 -5.73 4.22 19.19
C LYS A 128 -6.50 3.30 18.24
N VAL A 129 -6.24 3.38 16.95
CA VAL A 129 -6.88 2.54 15.94
C VAL A 129 -6.50 1.07 16.16
N ASN A 130 -5.21 0.78 16.39
CA ASN A 130 -4.75 -0.57 16.69
C ASN A 130 -5.40 -1.14 17.95
N ALA A 131 -5.50 -0.34 19.01
CA ALA A 131 -6.18 -0.76 20.24
C ALA A 131 -7.67 -1.08 20.03
N LEU A 132 -8.35 -0.31 19.17
CA LEU A 132 -9.74 -0.57 18.81
C LEU A 132 -9.88 -1.85 17.97
N PHE A 133 -8.98 -2.13 17.04
CA PHE A 133 -8.99 -3.38 16.29
C PHE A 133 -8.72 -4.58 17.20
N ASP A 134 -7.77 -4.49 18.11
CA ASP A 134 -7.49 -5.54 19.09
C ASP A 134 -8.72 -5.82 19.97
N TYR A 135 -9.39 -4.79 20.42
CA TYR A 135 -10.64 -4.93 21.16
C TYR A 135 -11.74 -5.63 20.34
N CYS A 136 -11.94 -5.22 19.09
CA CYS A 136 -12.91 -5.86 18.20
C CYS A 136 -12.60 -7.34 17.94
N ASN A 137 -11.33 -7.69 17.82
CA ASN A 137 -10.89 -9.06 17.57
C ASN A 137 -10.97 -9.95 18.82
N SER A 138 -11.07 -9.37 20.03
CA SER A 138 -11.16 -10.10 21.31
C SER A 138 -12.61 -10.45 21.70
N ILE A 139 -13.59 -9.96 20.96
CA ILE A 139 -15.02 -10.21 21.24
C ILE A 139 -15.46 -11.58 20.71
#